data_4587e132133cd2d5ba5e58d932d23906
#
_entry.id   4587e132133cd2d5ba5e58d932d23906
#
_cell.length_a   1.000
_cell.length_b   1.000
_cell.length_c   1.000
_cell.angle_alpha   90.00
_cell.angle_beta   90.00
_cell.angle_gamma   90.00
#
_symmetry.space_group_name_H-M   'P 1'
#
loop_
_entity.id
_entity.type
_entity.pdbx_description
1 polymer ?
#
loop_
_entity_poly.entity_id
_entity_poly.type
_entity_poly.pdbx_seq_one_letter_code
_entity_poly.pdbx_strand_id
1 'polypeptide(L)'
;MTIVPLVTTSILTAWAINHEKILRELPIEWWLGVTFILTLASSTALTPPTFLALVYGYFLGWSSLPMLFVLNIGAISIIYVSAHFLHAASVRNYLIQVYPQVGSLLRRFYKNELRLIFFAKLSPVLPFAITNLFFAMAGARFKQVLTGGTLGMIPRTLLAVWAGKEAQDIRYLLEHPNEGLATKIVLIALIIISTVGIGYFFKDKSMVES
;
A
#
# COMPACT_ATOMS: atom_id res chain seq x y z
N MET A 1 -9.87 10.92 -8.69
CA MET A 1 -9.13 9.66 -8.86
C MET A 1 -9.15 8.74 -7.63
N THR A 2 -9.65 9.18 -6.47
CA THR A 2 -9.76 8.38 -5.24
C THR A 2 -11.02 7.51 -5.15
N ILE A 3 -12.05 7.81 -5.93
CA ILE A 3 -13.34 7.10 -5.88
C ILE A 3 -13.20 5.66 -6.39
N VAL A 4 -12.51 5.43 -7.50
CA VAL A 4 -12.36 4.10 -8.11
C VAL A 4 -11.67 3.11 -7.16
N PRO A 5 -10.48 3.40 -6.59
CA PRO A 5 -9.87 2.52 -5.61
C PRO A 5 -10.73 2.27 -4.38
N LEU A 6 -11.50 3.26 -3.94
CA LEU A 6 -12.38 3.13 -2.77
C LEU A 6 -13.54 2.17 -3.06
N VAL A 7 -14.18 2.29 -4.20
CA VAL A 7 -15.26 1.39 -4.62
C VAL A 7 -14.74 -0.03 -4.82
N THR A 8 -13.63 -0.20 -5.53
CA THR A 8 -13.05 -1.53 -5.78
C THR A 8 -12.60 -2.22 -4.49
N THR A 9 -11.98 -1.50 -3.56
CA THR A 9 -11.58 -2.07 -2.26
C THR A 9 -12.80 -2.45 -1.42
N SER A 10 -13.87 -1.64 -1.44
CA SER A 10 -15.12 -1.95 -0.72
C SER A 10 -15.78 -3.22 -1.28
N ILE A 11 -15.86 -3.35 -2.61
CA ILE A 11 -16.40 -4.54 -3.26
C ILE A 11 -15.55 -5.77 -2.95
N LEU A 12 -14.23 -5.66 -3.05
CA LEU A 12 -13.32 -6.76 -2.74
C LEU A 12 -13.41 -7.18 -1.26
N THR A 13 -13.55 -6.23 -0.33
CA THR A 13 -13.72 -6.51 1.09
C THR A 13 -15.02 -7.26 1.33
N ALA A 14 -16.15 -6.76 0.81
CA ALA A 14 -17.44 -7.40 0.96
C ALA A 14 -17.44 -8.82 0.36
N TRP A 15 -16.84 -8.99 -0.82
CA TRP A 15 -16.70 -10.30 -1.45
C TRP A 15 -15.82 -11.24 -0.62
N ALA A 16 -14.68 -10.77 -0.11
CA ALA A 16 -13.76 -11.57 0.70
C ALA A 16 -14.41 -12.02 2.03
N ILE A 17 -15.19 -11.16 2.67
CA ILE A 17 -15.93 -11.50 3.89
C ILE A 17 -16.98 -12.59 3.61
N ASN A 18 -17.73 -12.46 2.52
CA ASN A 18 -18.75 -13.45 2.14
C ASN A 18 -18.18 -14.81 1.74
N HIS A 19 -16.93 -14.84 1.26
CA HIS A 19 -16.26 -16.07 0.81
C HIS A 19 -15.08 -16.46 1.71
N GLU A 20 -15.05 -15.99 2.94
CA GLU A 20 -13.91 -16.18 3.84
C GLU A 20 -13.53 -17.65 4.05
N LYS A 21 -14.50 -18.54 4.26
CA LYS A 21 -14.24 -19.98 4.43
C LYS A 21 -13.51 -20.57 3.23
N ILE A 22 -13.97 -20.23 2.03
CA ILE A 22 -13.34 -20.70 0.78
C ILE A 22 -11.91 -20.15 0.66
N LEU A 23 -11.71 -18.85 0.95
CA LEU A 23 -10.40 -18.22 0.86
C LEU A 23 -9.38 -18.79 1.87
N ARG A 24 -9.83 -19.20 3.05
CA ARG A 24 -8.96 -19.83 4.06
C ARG A 24 -8.52 -21.24 3.69
N GLU A 25 -9.36 -21.97 2.97
CA GLU A 25 -9.07 -23.34 2.53
C GLU A 25 -8.37 -23.40 1.17
N LEU A 26 -8.18 -22.25 0.50
CA LEU A 26 -7.53 -22.21 -0.80
C LEU A 26 -6.06 -22.66 -0.71
N PRO A 27 -5.65 -23.63 -1.55
CA PRO A 27 -4.24 -24.00 -1.70
C PRO A 27 -3.39 -22.81 -2.13
N ILE A 28 -2.11 -22.83 -1.76
CA ILE A 28 -1.17 -21.73 -2.01
C ILE A 28 -1.01 -21.42 -3.52
N GLU A 29 -1.20 -22.43 -4.38
CA GLU A 29 -1.10 -22.30 -5.83
C GLU A 29 -2.17 -21.34 -6.38
N TRP A 30 -3.38 -21.37 -5.82
CA TRP A 30 -4.45 -20.46 -6.22
C TRP A 30 -4.14 -19.01 -5.84
N TRP A 31 -3.49 -18.81 -4.69
CA TRP A 31 -3.03 -17.49 -4.27
C TRP A 31 -2.00 -16.90 -5.23
N LEU A 32 -1.17 -17.73 -5.88
CA LEU A 32 -0.27 -17.26 -6.94
C LEU A 32 -1.05 -16.71 -8.15
N GLY A 33 -2.09 -17.42 -8.59
CA GLY A 33 -2.97 -16.94 -9.66
C GLY A 33 -3.68 -15.63 -9.30
N VAL A 34 -4.23 -15.56 -8.09
CA VAL A 34 -4.85 -14.34 -7.54
C VAL A 34 -3.83 -13.19 -7.50
N THR A 35 -2.60 -13.46 -7.04
CA THR A 35 -1.53 -12.46 -7.00
C THR A 35 -1.22 -11.91 -8.39
N PHE A 36 -1.20 -12.75 -9.41
CA PHE A 36 -0.97 -12.29 -10.78
C PHE A 36 -2.08 -11.33 -11.26
N ILE A 37 -3.35 -11.68 -11.05
CA ILE A 37 -4.50 -10.82 -11.40
C ILE A 37 -4.45 -9.50 -10.62
N LEU A 38 -4.18 -9.56 -9.32
CA LEU A 38 -4.09 -8.37 -8.46
C LEU A 38 -2.89 -7.49 -8.79
N THR A 39 -1.81 -8.06 -9.35
CA THR A 39 -0.68 -7.28 -9.89
C THR A 39 -1.13 -6.39 -11.04
N LEU A 40 -1.93 -6.93 -11.96
CA LEU A 40 -2.51 -6.16 -13.06
C LEU A 40 -3.47 -5.08 -12.55
N ALA A 41 -4.35 -5.43 -11.63
CA ALA A 41 -5.28 -4.47 -11.01
C ALA A 41 -4.54 -3.35 -10.26
N SER A 42 -3.46 -3.67 -9.57
CA SER A 42 -2.65 -2.68 -8.85
C SER A 42 -1.86 -1.76 -9.80
N SER A 43 -1.41 -2.29 -10.95
CA SER A 43 -0.71 -1.49 -11.97
C SER A 43 -1.64 -0.46 -12.65
N THR A 44 -2.93 -0.75 -12.73
CA THR A 44 -3.96 0.15 -13.30
C THR A 44 -4.61 1.07 -12.26
N ALA A 45 -4.06 1.15 -11.04
CA ALA A 45 -4.60 1.93 -9.92
C ALA A 45 -5.99 1.49 -9.42
N LEU A 46 -6.46 0.31 -9.79
CA LEU A 46 -7.75 -0.22 -9.32
C LEU A 46 -7.68 -0.64 -7.85
N THR A 47 -6.57 -1.24 -7.43
CA THR A 47 -6.38 -1.71 -6.06
C THR A 47 -5.07 -1.18 -5.45
N PRO A 48 -5.13 -0.49 -4.29
CA PRO A 48 -3.91 -0.06 -3.61
C PRO A 48 -3.14 -1.25 -3.02
N PRO A 49 -1.81 -1.35 -3.24
CA PRO A 49 -1.00 -2.44 -2.68
C PRO A 49 -1.07 -2.56 -1.15
N THR A 50 -1.28 -1.44 -0.44
CA THR A 50 -1.42 -1.46 1.02
C THR A 50 -2.70 -2.16 1.45
N PHE A 51 -3.80 -1.98 0.73
CA PHE A 51 -5.04 -2.72 0.96
C PHE A 51 -4.83 -4.22 0.71
N LEU A 52 -4.16 -4.57 -0.38
CA LEU A 52 -3.84 -5.97 -0.67
C LEU A 52 -2.96 -6.59 0.41
N ALA A 53 -1.97 -5.84 0.92
CA ALA A 53 -1.12 -6.31 2.02
C ALA A 53 -1.92 -6.59 3.30
N LEU A 54 -2.95 -5.78 3.60
CA LEU A 54 -3.85 -6.02 4.72
C LEU A 54 -4.68 -7.29 4.52
N VAL A 55 -5.27 -7.47 3.33
CA VAL A 55 -6.06 -8.67 2.98
C VAL A 55 -5.20 -9.93 3.01
N TYR A 56 -4.03 -9.89 2.41
CA TYR A 56 -3.09 -11.01 2.42
C TYR A 56 -2.59 -11.32 3.84
N GLY A 57 -2.34 -10.29 4.65
CA GLY A 57 -2.02 -10.45 6.07
C GLY A 57 -3.11 -11.14 6.85
N TYR A 58 -4.38 -10.82 6.57
CA TYR A 58 -5.54 -11.43 7.19
C TYR A 58 -5.67 -12.94 6.86
N PHE A 59 -5.47 -13.33 5.59
CA PHE A 59 -5.65 -14.72 5.16
C PHE A 59 -4.41 -15.59 5.32
N LEU A 60 -3.22 -15.05 5.05
CA LEU A 60 -1.96 -15.79 4.98
C LEU A 60 -0.93 -15.37 6.04
N GLY A 61 -1.19 -14.31 6.79
CA GLY A 61 -0.25 -13.78 7.77
C GLY A 61 1.09 -13.42 7.12
N TRP A 62 2.19 -13.71 7.83
CA TRP A 62 3.55 -13.40 7.37
C TRP A 62 3.99 -14.17 6.12
N SER A 63 3.39 -15.33 5.84
CA SER A 63 3.68 -16.12 4.63
C SER A 63 3.30 -15.41 3.34
N SER A 64 2.49 -14.35 3.42
CA SER A 64 2.10 -13.51 2.28
C SER A 64 3.20 -12.61 1.74
N LEU A 65 4.25 -12.33 2.52
CA LEU A 65 5.28 -11.35 2.15
C LEU A 65 5.96 -11.62 0.80
N PRO A 66 6.42 -12.84 0.47
CA PRO A 66 7.03 -13.10 -0.83
C PRO A 66 6.09 -12.76 -1.99
N MET A 67 4.80 -13.13 -1.88
CA MET A 67 3.78 -12.85 -2.92
C MET A 67 3.55 -11.34 -3.08
N LEU A 68 3.48 -10.60 -1.96
CA LEU A 68 3.32 -9.15 -1.98
C LEU A 68 4.53 -8.44 -2.57
N PHE A 69 5.75 -8.94 -2.34
CA PHE A 69 6.94 -8.39 -2.99
C PHE A 69 6.92 -8.65 -4.50
N VAL A 70 6.57 -9.84 -4.94
CA VAL A 70 6.40 -10.17 -6.37
C VAL A 70 5.32 -9.28 -7.00
N LEU A 71 4.18 -9.11 -6.33
CA LEU A 71 3.11 -8.22 -6.77
C LEU A 71 3.61 -6.77 -6.95
N ASN A 72 4.31 -6.24 -5.95
CA ASN A 72 4.81 -4.86 -6.00
C ASN A 72 5.84 -4.67 -7.10
N ILE A 73 6.80 -5.59 -7.25
CA ILE A 73 7.82 -5.58 -8.30
C ILE A 73 7.14 -5.66 -9.67
N GLY A 74 6.20 -6.58 -9.85
CA GLY A 74 5.44 -6.75 -11.08
C GLY A 74 4.65 -5.50 -11.45
N ALA A 75 3.90 -4.93 -10.49
CA ALA A 75 3.11 -3.73 -10.72
C ALA A 75 3.98 -2.50 -11.07
N ILE A 76 5.13 -2.30 -10.37
CA ILE A 76 6.09 -1.25 -10.72
C ILE A 76 6.61 -1.44 -12.13
N SER A 77 6.97 -2.68 -12.50
CA SER A 77 7.51 -2.99 -13.82
C SER A 77 6.49 -2.74 -14.93
N ILE A 78 5.25 -3.17 -14.74
CA ILE A 78 4.16 -2.93 -15.70
C ILE A 78 3.92 -1.44 -15.89
N ILE A 79 3.82 -0.66 -14.81
CA ILE A 79 3.61 0.79 -14.89
C ILE A 79 4.78 1.45 -15.63
N TYR A 80 6.01 1.05 -15.32
CA TYR A 80 7.20 1.63 -15.95
C TYR A 80 7.23 1.36 -17.46
N VAL A 81 6.96 0.12 -17.88
CA VAL A 81 6.88 -0.26 -19.28
C VAL A 81 5.73 0.47 -19.98
N SER A 82 4.55 0.53 -19.35
CA SER A 82 3.39 1.25 -19.88
C SER A 82 3.69 2.74 -20.12
N ALA A 83 4.44 3.38 -19.22
CA ALA A 83 4.86 4.78 -19.38
C ALA A 83 5.74 4.96 -20.62
N HIS A 84 6.56 3.98 -20.97
CA HIS A 84 7.38 4.03 -22.17
C HIS A 84 6.52 4.04 -23.45
N PHE A 85 5.46 3.23 -23.49
CA PHE A 85 4.49 3.24 -24.59
C PHE A 85 3.67 4.54 -24.69
N LEU A 86 3.49 5.26 -23.59
CA LEU A 86 2.83 6.56 -23.54
C LEU A 86 3.74 7.73 -24.03
N HIS A 87 4.85 7.44 -24.71
CA HIS A 87 5.78 8.45 -25.20
C HIS A 87 6.26 9.43 -24.12
N ALA A 88 6.55 8.91 -22.93
CA ALA A 88 6.96 9.68 -21.76
C ALA A 88 8.12 10.66 -22.06
N ALA A 89 9.04 10.28 -22.94
CA ALA A 89 10.15 11.15 -23.37
C ALA A 89 9.65 12.39 -24.11
N SER A 90 8.67 12.25 -25.00
CA SER A 90 8.10 13.36 -25.76
C SER A 90 7.37 14.34 -24.85
N VAL A 91 6.56 13.81 -23.91
CA VAL A 91 5.83 14.65 -22.91
C VAL A 91 6.84 15.40 -22.03
N ARG A 92 7.88 14.73 -21.56
CA ARG A 92 8.93 15.35 -20.74
C ARG A 92 9.66 16.46 -21.51
N ASN A 93 10.06 16.20 -22.76
CA ASN A 93 10.76 17.19 -23.58
C ASN A 93 9.88 18.41 -23.86
N TYR A 94 8.60 18.21 -24.15
CA TYR A 94 7.63 19.28 -24.30
C TYR A 94 7.53 20.12 -23.03
N LEU A 95 7.39 19.48 -21.84
CA LEU A 95 7.32 20.19 -20.57
C LEU A 95 8.59 21.02 -20.29
N ILE A 96 9.78 20.51 -20.63
CA ILE A 96 11.03 21.25 -20.46
C ILE A 96 11.08 22.47 -21.37
N GLN A 97 10.56 22.36 -22.60
CA GLN A 97 10.51 23.49 -23.55
C GLN A 97 9.55 24.60 -23.09
N VAL A 98 8.35 24.21 -22.61
CA VAL A 98 7.32 25.17 -22.17
C VAL A 98 7.66 25.75 -20.79
N TYR A 99 8.24 24.93 -19.91
CA TYR A 99 8.57 25.31 -18.53
C TYR A 99 10.05 25.01 -18.20
N PRO A 100 10.98 25.93 -18.48
CA PRO A 100 12.42 25.71 -18.25
C PRO A 100 12.79 25.30 -16.80
N GLN A 101 11.96 25.72 -15.82
CA GLN A 101 12.13 25.37 -14.42
C GLN A 101 12.03 23.85 -14.19
N VAL A 102 11.22 23.13 -14.99
CA VAL A 102 11.10 21.67 -14.94
C VAL A 102 12.45 21.01 -15.23
N GLY A 103 13.23 21.54 -16.17
CA GLY A 103 14.56 21.03 -16.47
C GLY A 103 15.53 21.12 -15.28
N SER A 104 15.44 22.18 -14.48
CA SER A 104 16.28 22.35 -13.28
C SER A 104 15.86 21.36 -12.16
N LEU A 105 14.56 21.13 -11.97
CA LEU A 105 14.01 20.17 -11.02
C LEU A 105 14.41 18.74 -11.41
N LEU A 106 14.30 18.37 -12.68
CA LEU A 106 14.71 17.06 -13.17
C LEU A 106 16.22 16.83 -12.97
N ARG A 107 17.08 17.83 -13.19
CA ARG A 107 18.51 17.71 -12.92
C ARG A 107 18.80 17.43 -11.43
N ARG A 108 18.07 18.06 -10.52
CA ARG A 108 18.17 17.77 -9.08
C ARG A 108 17.66 16.37 -8.74
N PHE A 109 16.57 15.96 -9.37
CA PHE A 109 16.02 14.62 -9.24
C PHE A 109 17.04 13.55 -9.64
N TYR A 110 17.67 13.67 -10.83
CA TYR A 110 18.64 12.69 -11.33
C TYR A 110 19.89 12.52 -10.46
N LYS A 111 20.26 13.55 -9.70
CA LYS A 111 21.39 13.44 -8.75
C LYS A 111 21.08 12.52 -7.56
N ASN A 112 19.82 12.38 -7.19
CA ASN A 112 19.38 11.65 -5.99
C ASN A 112 18.16 10.77 -6.23
N GLU A 113 18.01 10.18 -7.42
CA GLU A 113 16.83 9.39 -7.82
C GLU A 113 16.41 8.37 -6.77
N LEU A 114 17.34 7.50 -6.36
CA LEU A 114 17.05 6.42 -5.41
C LEU A 114 16.46 6.94 -4.09
N ARG A 115 17.10 7.97 -3.52
CA ARG A 115 16.67 8.56 -2.25
C ARG A 115 15.29 9.20 -2.36
N LEU A 116 15.07 9.97 -3.42
CA LEU A 116 13.78 10.64 -3.64
C LEU A 116 12.66 9.64 -3.88
N ILE A 117 12.92 8.59 -4.67
CA ILE A 117 11.93 7.52 -4.90
C ILE A 117 11.64 6.78 -3.60
N PHE A 118 12.67 6.42 -2.83
CA PHE A 118 12.53 5.75 -1.54
C PHE A 118 11.65 6.55 -0.58
N PHE A 119 11.97 7.82 -0.34
CA PHE A 119 11.19 8.67 0.57
C PHE A 119 9.78 8.94 0.07
N ALA A 120 9.60 9.13 -1.25
CA ALA A 120 8.27 9.27 -1.83
C ALA A 120 7.41 8.01 -1.63
N LYS A 121 8.01 6.82 -1.67
CA LYS A 121 7.33 5.55 -1.44
C LYS A 121 7.09 5.23 0.03
N LEU A 122 7.92 5.75 0.90
CA LEU A 122 7.72 5.67 2.34
C LEU A 122 6.48 6.47 2.78
N SER A 123 6.18 7.58 2.09
CA SER A 123 5.01 8.41 2.38
C SER A 123 3.71 7.67 2.01
N PRO A 124 2.74 7.56 2.93
CA PRO A 124 1.45 6.94 2.65
C PRO A 124 0.50 7.84 1.83
N VAL A 125 0.79 9.12 1.72
CA VAL A 125 -0.09 10.12 1.09
C VAL A 125 -0.12 9.97 -0.43
N LEU A 126 1.00 9.55 -1.03
CA LEU A 126 1.15 9.49 -2.47
C LEU A 126 0.59 8.18 -3.05
N PRO A 127 -0.37 8.23 -3.99
CA PRO A 127 -0.91 7.03 -4.61
C PRO A 127 0.15 6.22 -5.36
N PHE A 128 0.12 4.89 -5.21
CA PHE A 128 1.13 3.98 -5.74
C PHE A 128 1.34 4.10 -7.25
N ALA A 129 0.26 3.98 -8.02
CA ALA A 129 0.34 3.97 -9.48
C ALA A 129 0.78 5.34 -10.04
N ILE A 130 0.23 6.43 -9.48
CA ILE A 130 0.54 7.80 -9.92
C ILE A 130 2.01 8.12 -9.68
N THR A 131 2.57 7.77 -8.51
CA THR A 131 3.99 8.02 -8.22
C THR A 131 4.93 7.21 -9.10
N ASN A 132 4.60 5.94 -9.39
CA ASN A 132 5.40 5.12 -10.30
C ASN A 132 5.35 5.66 -11.73
N LEU A 133 4.16 6.04 -12.21
CA LEU A 133 3.98 6.66 -13.52
C LEU A 133 4.77 7.98 -13.60
N PHE A 134 4.68 8.81 -12.56
CA PHE A 134 5.43 10.07 -12.48
C PHE A 134 6.94 9.85 -12.60
N PHE A 135 7.51 8.91 -11.84
CA PHE A 135 8.96 8.62 -11.92
C PHE A 135 9.36 8.08 -13.28
N ALA A 136 8.53 7.22 -13.88
CA ALA A 136 8.79 6.71 -15.23
C ALA A 136 8.72 7.83 -16.27
N MET A 137 7.73 8.71 -16.21
CA MET A 137 7.59 9.87 -17.10
C MET A 137 8.71 10.91 -16.88
N ALA A 138 9.16 11.10 -15.65
CA ALA A 138 10.31 11.94 -15.34
C ALA A 138 11.61 11.39 -15.91
N GLY A 139 11.63 10.14 -16.40
CA GLY A 139 12.79 9.51 -17.00
C GLY A 139 13.77 8.94 -15.97
N ALA A 140 13.28 8.59 -14.78
CA ALA A 140 14.06 7.85 -13.78
C ALA A 140 14.51 6.51 -14.34
N ARG A 141 15.71 6.05 -13.95
CA ARG A 141 16.22 4.75 -14.37
C ARG A 141 15.40 3.62 -13.77
N PHE A 142 15.01 2.63 -14.56
CA PHE A 142 14.20 1.49 -14.13
C PHE A 142 14.73 0.85 -12.84
N LYS A 143 16.04 0.59 -12.77
CA LYS A 143 16.69 0.02 -11.59
C LYS A 143 16.43 0.86 -10.33
N GLN A 144 16.48 2.18 -10.44
CA GLN A 144 16.27 3.08 -9.30
C GLN A 144 14.79 3.12 -8.88
N VAL A 145 13.86 3.08 -9.85
CA VAL A 145 12.41 3.00 -9.57
C VAL A 145 12.08 1.68 -8.90
N LEU A 146 12.64 0.58 -9.38
CA LEU A 146 12.41 -0.74 -8.84
C LEU A 146 12.98 -0.89 -7.43
N THR A 147 14.27 -0.58 -7.24
CA THR A 147 14.93 -0.73 -5.92
C THR A 147 14.41 0.27 -4.90
N GLY A 148 14.37 1.56 -5.23
CA GLY A 148 13.85 2.61 -4.35
C GLY A 148 12.36 2.43 -4.06
N GLY A 149 11.59 2.02 -5.07
CA GLY A 149 10.18 1.72 -4.95
C GLY A 149 9.92 0.55 -4.00
N THR A 150 10.57 -0.58 -4.22
CA THR A 150 10.41 -1.78 -3.38
C THR A 150 10.87 -1.52 -1.95
N LEU A 151 12.09 -0.99 -1.77
CA LEU A 151 12.63 -0.71 -0.43
C LEU A 151 11.77 0.30 0.35
N GLY A 152 11.30 1.37 -0.31
CA GLY A 152 10.45 2.38 0.33
C GLY A 152 9.06 1.85 0.73
N MET A 153 8.59 0.77 0.11
CA MET A 153 7.32 0.14 0.46
C MET A 153 7.42 -0.88 1.59
N ILE A 154 8.61 -1.39 1.92
CA ILE A 154 8.80 -2.43 2.93
C ILE A 154 8.11 -2.09 4.26
N PRO A 155 8.40 -0.94 4.91
CA PRO A 155 7.82 -0.65 6.23
C PRO A 155 6.30 -0.64 6.21
N ARG A 156 5.71 -0.02 5.18
CA ARG A 156 4.26 0.06 5.01
C ARG A 156 3.63 -1.31 4.73
N THR A 157 4.26 -2.14 3.93
CA THR A 157 3.79 -3.49 3.63
C THR A 157 3.82 -4.37 4.88
N LEU A 158 4.92 -4.31 5.66
CA LEU A 158 5.04 -5.05 6.91
C LEU A 158 3.97 -4.64 7.93
N LEU A 159 3.74 -3.33 8.10
CA LEU A 159 2.69 -2.82 8.99
C LEU A 159 1.29 -3.24 8.53
N ALA A 160 1.02 -3.23 7.23
CA ALA A 160 -0.28 -3.65 6.71
C ALA A 160 -0.52 -5.16 6.87
N VAL A 161 0.50 -5.99 6.64
CA VAL A 161 0.43 -7.44 6.87
C VAL A 161 0.23 -7.75 8.34
N TRP A 162 0.98 -7.07 9.22
CA TRP A 162 0.81 -7.21 10.66
C TRP A 162 -0.61 -6.83 11.09
N ALA A 163 -1.11 -5.66 10.66
CA ALA A 163 -2.48 -5.22 10.99
C ALA A 163 -3.55 -6.19 10.47
N GLY A 164 -3.35 -6.77 9.26
CA GLY A 164 -4.25 -7.78 8.72
C GLY A 164 -4.27 -9.05 9.56
N LYS A 165 -3.11 -9.52 9.99
CA LYS A 165 -2.98 -10.68 10.86
C LYS A 165 -3.63 -10.44 12.23
N GLU A 166 -3.38 -9.31 12.86
CA GLU A 166 -4.02 -8.95 14.15
C GLU A 166 -5.55 -8.89 14.02
N ALA A 167 -6.07 -8.38 12.90
CA ALA A 167 -7.51 -8.37 12.64
C ALA A 167 -8.09 -9.79 12.57
N GLN A 168 -7.36 -10.75 12.01
CA GLN A 168 -7.71 -12.17 12.00
C GLN A 168 -7.74 -12.73 13.43
N ASP A 169 -6.70 -12.46 14.21
CA ASP A 169 -6.55 -12.98 15.57
C ASP A 169 -7.68 -12.43 16.48
N ILE A 170 -8.02 -11.14 16.34
CA ILE A 170 -9.15 -10.51 17.05
C ILE A 170 -10.47 -11.19 16.69
N ARG A 171 -10.71 -11.44 15.40
CA ARG A 171 -11.94 -12.11 14.95
C ARG A 171 -12.05 -13.52 15.50
N TYR A 172 -10.97 -14.30 15.44
CA TYR A 172 -10.92 -15.65 16.02
C TYR A 172 -11.31 -15.63 17.51
N LEU A 173 -10.76 -14.69 18.28
CA LEU A 173 -11.06 -14.52 19.69
C LEU A 173 -12.55 -14.13 19.95
N LEU A 174 -13.18 -13.40 19.04
CA LEU A 174 -14.59 -13.04 19.14
C LEU A 174 -15.52 -14.20 18.83
N GLU A 175 -15.14 -15.07 17.90
CA GLU A 175 -15.88 -16.27 17.52
C GLU A 175 -15.76 -17.40 18.57
N HIS A 176 -14.63 -17.43 19.34
CA HIS A 176 -14.34 -18.41 20.37
C HIS A 176 -14.28 -17.75 21.76
N PRO A 177 -15.43 -17.37 22.35
CA PRO A 177 -15.46 -16.58 23.58
C PRO A 177 -14.83 -17.23 24.82
N ASN A 178 -14.68 -18.54 24.83
CA ASN A 178 -14.12 -19.28 25.96
C ASN A 178 -12.59 -19.45 25.90
N GLU A 179 -11.95 -19.11 24.78
CA GLU A 179 -10.50 -19.19 24.62
C GLU A 179 -9.88 -17.79 24.71
N GLY A 180 -8.85 -17.64 25.52
CA GLY A 180 -8.06 -16.42 25.56
C GLY A 180 -8.67 -15.24 26.33
N LEU A 181 -9.33 -15.48 27.45
CA LEU A 181 -9.95 -14.44 28.30
C LEU A 181 -8.95 -13.33 28.67
N ALA A 182 -7.70 -13.69 28.96
CA ALA A 182 -6.63 -12.75 29.28
C ALA A 182 -6.30 -11.82 28.09
N THR A 183 -6.23 -12.36 26.88
CA THR A 183 -5.94 -11.58 25.66
C THR A 183 -7.08 -10.60 25.36
N LYS A 184 -8.34 -10.98 25.59
CA LYS A 184 -9.51 -10.09 25.44
C LYS A 184 -9.46 -8.93 26.42
N ILE A 185 -9.14 -9.20 27.68
CA ILE A 185 -9.01 -8.15 28.71
C ILE A 185 -7.91 -7.17 28.31
N VAL A 186 -6.77 -7.66 27.83
CA VAL A 186 -5.66 -6.79 27.36
C VAL A 186 -6.07 -5.96 26.14
N LEU A 187 -6.78 -6.54 25.16
CA LEU A 187 -7.26 -5.79 23.99
C LEU A 187 -8.28 -4.72 24.37
N ILE A 188 -9.26 -5.05 25.21
CA ILE A 188 -10.24 -4.09 25.70
C ILE A 188 -9.55 -2.97 26.49
N ALA A 189 -8.60 -3.31 27.35
CA ALA A 189 -7.82 -2.33 28.10
C ALA A 189 -7.01 -1.40 27.17
N LEU A 190 -6.38 -1.94 26.11
CA LEU A 190 -5.66 -1.13 25.12
C LEU A 190 -6.58 -0.19 24.34
N ILE A 191 -7.77 -0.65 23.95
CA ILE A 191 -8.77 0.19 23.27
C ILE A 191 -9.22 1.32 24.19
N ILE A 192 -9.52 1.02 25.46
CA ILE A 192 -9.93 2.01 26.45
C ILE A 192 -8.79 3.02 26.69
N ILE A 193 -7.57 2.55 26.90
CA ILE A 193 -6.40 3.43 27.13
C ILE A 193 -6.16 4.32 25.91
N SER A 194 -6.24 3.77 24.70
CA SER A 194 -6.08 4.53 23.46
C SER A 194 -7.16 5.61 23.33
N THR A 195 -8.43 5.24 23.56
CA THR A 195 -9.56 6.18 23.46
C THR A 195 -9.50 7.28 24.49
N VAL A 196 -9.17 6.93 25.75
CA VAL A 196 -9.00 7.89 26.84
C VAL A 196 -7.78 8.78 26.58
N GLY A 197 -6.67 8.20 26.13
CA GLY A 197 -5.44 8.96 25.81
C GLY A 197 -5.67 9.98 24.69
N ILE A 198 -6.36 9.57 23.62
CA ILE A 198 -6.75 10.49 22.53
C ILE A 198 -7.70 11.58 23.06
N GLY A 199 -8.73 11.20 23.84
CA GLY A 199 -9.66 12.14 24.43
C GLY A 199 -8.99 13.16 25.36
N TYR A 200 -8.03 12.72 26.16
CA TYR A 200 -7.24 13.60 27.03
C TYR A 200 -6.38 14.59 26.23
N PHE A 201 -5.72 14.10 25.19
CA PHE A 201 -4.88 14.93 24.31
C PHE A 201 -5.68 16.02 23.59
N PHE A 202 -6.90 15.75 23.16
CA PHE A 202 -7.76 16.75 22.53
C PHE A 202 -8.42 17.71 23.53
N LYS A 203 -8.64 17.29 24.78
CA LYS A 203 -9.20 18.14 25.83
C LYS A 203 -8.22 19.24 26.28
N ASP A 204 -6.93 18.95 26.27
CA ASP A 204 -5.89 19.90 26.71
C ASP A 204 -5.68 21.06 25.73
N LYS A 205 -6.05 20.90 24.46
CA LYS A 205 -5.97 21.97 23.44
C LYS A 205 -7.09 23.00 23.53
N SER A 206 -8.19 22.69 24.20
CA SER A 206 -9.33 23.65 24.30
C SER A 206 -9.17 24.67 25.43
N MET A 207 -8.14 24.57 26.28
CA MET A 207 -7.89 25.51 27.38
C MET A 207 -6.81 26.56 27.07
N VAL A 208 -6.21 26.55 25.87
CA VAL A 208 -5.18 27.53 25.48
C VAL A 208 -5.73 28.66 24.60
N GLU A 209 -7.03 28.60 24.20
CA GLU A 209 -7.69 29.64 23.39
C GLU A 209 -8.81 30.41 24.15
N SER A 210 -8.73 30.50 25.48
CA SER A 210 -9.65 31.36 26.23
C SER A 210 -8.93 32.49 26.93
#